data_7b89638ffe3564cf3e969dbcb01dcee5
#
_entry.id   7b89638ffe3564cf3e969dbcb01dcee5
#
_cell.length_a   1.000
_cell.length_b   1.000
_cell.length_c   1.000
_cell.angle_alpha   90.00
_cell.angle_beta   90.00
_cell.angle_gamma   90.00
#
_symmetry.space_group_name_H-M   'P 1'
#
loop_
_entity.id
_entity.type
_entity.pdbx_description
1 polymer ?
#
loop_
_entity_poly.entity_id
_entity_poly.type
_entity_poly.pdbx_seq_one_letter_code
_entity_poly.pdbx_strand_id
1 'polypeptide(L)'
;IKKKNSPTILKRRFLDVSNKNKVLGVYKINDEILTKAQDKIFCNFLKNMVPKYDLVIVTDYGHGLISKNGANLICKLSKYLALNAQVNAANIGYHSMRNYKNIDSVIINANEIRHEMRNRNDSIESLMRKLSLQQNIKDLIVTRGTLGSVLYNKKNNKINYCGAYAKVAVDKIGAGDAMLSIIAL
;
A
#
# COMPACT_ATOMS: atom_id res chain seq x y z
N ILE A 1 6.24 -7.30 17.65
CA ILE A 1 7.58 -7.83 17.31
C ILE A 1 8.58 -6.69 17.38
N LYS A 2 9.67 -6.91 18.08
CA LYS A 2 10.77 -5.92 18.15
C LYS A 2 11.88 -6.35 17.19
N LYS A 3 12.27 -5.49 16.28
CA LYS A 3 13.42 -5.65 15.41
C LYS A 3 14.66 -5.20 16.20
N LYS A 4 15.64 -6.10 16.39
CA LYS A 4 16.86 -5.82 17.16
C LYS A 4 17.66 -4.70 16.47
N ASN A 5 18.24 -3.78 17.26
CA ASN A 5 19.02 -2.63 16.78
C ASN A 5 18.28 -1.72 15.78
N SER A 6 16.96 -1.72 15.84
CA SER A 6 16.14 -0.87 14.99
C SER A 6 15.41 0.17 15.85
N PRO A 7 15.69 1.45 15.68
CA PRO A 7 14.94 2.51 16.35
C PRO A 7 13.52 2.56 15.78
N THR A 8 12.62 3.18 16.53
CA THR A 8 11.34 3.59 15.96
C THR A 8 11.59 4.47 14.74
N ILE A 9 10.89 4.18 13.65
CA ILE A 9 11.03 4.93 12.39
C ILE A 9 10.70 6.40 12.64
N LEU A 10 11.65 7.28 12.31
CA LEU A 10 11.47 8.71 12.37
C LEU A 10 11.46 9.28 10.94
N LYS A 11 10.35 9.92 10.57
CA LYS A 11 10.22 10.65 9.29
C LYS A 11 9.98 12.12 9.59
N ARG A 12 11.04 12.95 9.56
CA ARG A 12 10.95 14.39 9.77
C ARG A 12 10.79 15.11 8.44
N ARG A 13 9.78 15.95 8.34
CA ARG A 13 9.53 16.78 7.17
C ARG A 13 9.69 18.23 7.53
N PHE A 14 10.45 18.95 6.72
CA PHE A 14 10.59 20.39 6.80
C PHE A 14 9.70 21.01 5.73
N LEU A 15 8.78 21.87 6.15
CA LEU A 15 7.81 22.51 5.29
C LEU A 15 8.15 24.01 5.16
N ASP A 16 7.95 24.55 4.00
CA ASP A 16 7.94 26.01 3.78
C ASP A 16 6.78 26.63 4.57
N VAL A 17 7.08 27.71 5.29
CA VAL A 17 6.10 28.35 6.19
C VAL A 17 4.95 28.99 5.41
N SER A 18 5.24 29.52 4.22
CA SER A 18 4.29 30.31 3.41
C SER A 18 3.31 29.41 2.65
N ASN A 19 3.81 28.39 1.97
CA ASN A 19 3.01 27.57 1.06
C ASN A 19 2.80 26.13 1.53
N LYS A 20 3.36 25.76 2.71
CA LYS A 20 3.29 24.41 3.30
C LYS A 20 3.88 23.29 2.44
N ASN A 21 4.63 23.63 1.40
CA ASN A 21 5.28 22.64 0.57
C ASN A 21 6.44 21.98 1.30
N LYS A 22 6.61 20.68 1.07
CA LYS A 22 7.73 19.94 1.63
C LYS A 22 9.02 20.35 0.94
N VAL A 23 9.95 20.96 1.71
CA VAL A 23 11.28 21.36 1.25
C VAL A 23 12.28 20.20 1.41
N LEU A 24 12.27 19.54 2.59
CA LEU A 24 13.23 18.50 2.92
C LEU A 24 12.57 17.39 3.75
N GLY A 25 13.00 16.15 3.53
CA GLY A 25 12.66 15.01 4.39
C GLY A 25 13.93 14.35 4.92
N VAL A 26 14.03 14.23 6.24
CA VAL A 26 15.10 13.49 6.90
C VAL A 26 14.49 12.28 7.60
N TYR A 27 15.00 11.08 7.26
CA TYR A 27 14.46 9.83 7.75
C TYR A 27 15.52 9.04 8.53
N LYS A 28 15.13 8.52 9.69
CA LYS A 28 15.90 7.52 10.43
C LYS A 28 15.14 6.20 10.35
N ILE A 29 15.58 5.33 9.47
CA ILE A 29 14.91 4.08 9.13
C ILE A 29 15.97 2.97 9.12
N ASN A 30 15.59 1.78 9.60
CA ASN A 30 16.31 0.55 9.35
C ASN A 30 15.45 -0.33 8.45
N ASP A 31 15.82 -0.44 7.17
CA ASP A 31 15.10 -1.19 6.13
C ASP A 31 15.55 -2.65 6.01
N GLU A 32 16.48 -3.11 6.87
CA GLU A 32 16.89 -4.50 6.87
C GLU A 32 15.68 -5.41 7.08
N ILE A 33 15.67 -6.53 6.38
CA ILE A 33 14.65 -7.57 6.56
C ILE A 33 14.81 -8.24 7.93
N LEU A 34 13.75 -8.83 8.44
CA LEU A 34 13.80 -9.64 9.65
C LEU A 34 14.80 -10.80 9.50
N THR A 35 15.54 -11.10 10.56
CA THR A 35 16.32 -12.35 10.61
C THR A 35 15.40 -13.56 10.48
N LYS A 36 15.94 -14.71 10.05
CA LYS A 36 15.15 -15.95 9.94
C LYS A 36 14.38 -16.30 11.22
N ALA A 37 14.99 -16.08 12.38
CA ALA A 37 14.36 -16.32 13.69
C ALA A 37 13.21 -15.35 13.96
N GLN A 38 13.40 -14.07 13.70
CA GLN A 38 12.37 -13.04 13.86
C GLN A 38 11.23 -13.26 12.87
N ASP A 39 11.51 -13.60 11.62
CA ASP A 39 10.51 -13.91 10.60
C ASP A 39 9.66 -15.14 11.01
N LYS A 40 10.29 -16.18 11.55
CA LYS A 40 9.57 -17.35 12.08
C LYS A 40 8.60 -16.97 13.20
N ILE A 41 9.04 -16.10 14.14
CA ILE A 41 8.17 -15.58 15.22
C ILE A 41 7.01 -14.79 14.61
N PHE A 42 7.29 -13.91 13.65
CA PHE A 42 6.27 -13.11 12.98
C PHE A 42 5.26 -13.99 12.22
N CYS A 43 5.74 -14.94 11.45
CA CYS A 43 4.89 -15.89 10.72
C CYS A 43 4.01 -16.73 11.66
N ASN A 44 4.54 -17.15 12.81
CA ASN A 44 3.73 -17.87 13.82
C ASN A 44 2.65 -16.97 14.42
N PHE A 45 2.97 -15.70 14.70
CA PHE A 45 1.99 -14.71 15.14
C PHE A 45 0.89 -14.54 14.09
N LEU A 46 1.23 -14.37 12.82
CA LEU A 46 0.26 -14.23 11.73
C LEU A 46 -0.66 -15.46 11.63
N LYS A 47 -0.11 -16.69 11.70
CA LYS A 47 -0.91 -17.92 11.68
C LYS A 47 -1.95 -17.98 12.77
N ASN A 48 -1.62 -17.48 13.96
CA ASN A 48 -2.51 -17.52 15.12
C ASN A 48 -3.52 -16.37 15.15
N MET A 49 -3.18 -15.23 14.55
CA MET A 49 -4.00 -14.02 14.66
C MET A 49 -4.88 -13.77 13.44
N VAL A 50 -4.32 -13.86 12.23
CA VAL A 50 -5.04 -13.49 11.00
C VAL A 50 -6.39 -14.21 10.85
N PRO A 51 -6.52 -15.52 11.10
CA PRO A 51 -7.81 -16.21 10.95
C PRO A 51 -8.92 -15.77 11.92
N LYS A 52 -8.56 -15.05 12.99
CA LYS A 52 -9.53 -14.59 14.00
C LYS A 52 -10.32 -13.36 13.59
N TYR A 53 -9.87 -12.68 12.52
CA TYR A 53 -10.45 -11.42 12.07
C TYR A 53 -11.18 -11.59 10.74
N ASP A 54 -12.27 -10.88 10.57
CA ASP A 54 -13.03 -10.88 9.33
C ASP A 54 -12.39 -9.97 8.29
N LEU A 55 -11.74 -8.89 8.74
CA LEU A 55 -11.00 -7.95 7.92
C LEU A 55 -9.54 -7.85 8.38
N VAL A 56 -8.62 -7.96 7.43
CA VAL A 56 -7.19 -7.72 7.62
C VAL A 56 -6.77 -6.55 6.74
N ILE A 57 -6.30 -5.48 7.37
CA ILE A 57 -5.77 -4.31 6.66
C ILE A 57 -4.24 -4.36 6.73
N VAL A 58 -3.59 -4.31 5.59
CA VAL A 58 -2.14 -4.26 5.47
C VAL A 58 -1.70 -2.92 4.88
N THR A 59 -0.87 -2.20 5.64
CA THR A 59 -0.17 -1.01 5.17
C THR A 59 1.33 -1.33 5.10
N ASP A 60 1.81 -1.75 3.94
CA ASP A 60 3.20 -2.16 3.76
C ASP A 60 4.04 -1.04 3.16
N TYR A 61 4.88 -0.44 3.99
CA TYR A 61 5.80 0.65 3.60
C TYR A 61 7.16 0.14 3.10
N GLY A 62 7.35 -1.17 3.00
CA GLY A 62 8.61 -1.76 2.50
C GLY A 62 9.81 -1.58 3.42
N HIS A 63 9.60 -1.46 4.73
CA HIS A 63 10.68 -1.29 5.71
C HIS A 63 11.12 -2.61 6.38
N GLY A 64 11.01 -3.71 5.64
CA GLY A 64 11.58 -5.01 6.01
C GLY A 64 10.84 -5.79 7.10
N LEU A 65 9.66 -5.33 7.57
CA LEU A 65 8.85 -6.08 8.56
C LEU A 65 8.15 -7.28 7.92
N ILE A 66 7.50 -7.08 6.77
CA ILE A 66 6.72 -8.13 6.11
C ILE A 66 7.60 -8.82 5.09
N SER A 67 7.99 -10.04 5.39
CA SER A 67 8.72 -10.91 4.46
C SER A 67 7.79 -11.48 3.38
N LYS A 68 8.36 -12.06 2.34
CA LYS A 68 7.60 -12.81 1.34
C LYS A 68 6.77 -13.94 1.97
N ASN A 69 7.31 -14.62 2.99
CA ASN A 69 6.57 -15.66 3.71
C ASN A 69 5.41 -15.07 4.51
N GLY A 70 5.65 -13.94 5.19
CA GLY A 70 4.61 -13.20 5.91
C GLY A 70 3.49 -12.75 4.98
N ALA A 71 3.82 -12.13 3.84
CA ALA A 71 2.86 -11.72 2.83
C ALA A 71 2.02 -12.88 2.30
N ASN A 72 2.65 -14.02 1.98
CA ASN A 72 1.95 -15.23 1.54
C ASN A 72 0.99 -15.77 2.60
N LEU A 73 1.39 -15.75 3.89
CA LEU A 73 0.51 -16.18 4.98
C LEU A 73 -0.69 -15.25 5.14
N ILE A 74 -0.47 -13.94 5.09
CA ILE A 74 -1.54 -12.93 5.13
C ILE A 74 -2.54 -13.22 4.00
N CYS A 75 -2.08 -13.33 2.76
CA CYS A 75 -2.93 -13.60 1.61
C CYS A 75 -3.71 -14.92 1.72
N LYS A 76 -3.10 -15.96 2.31
CA LYS A 76 -3.72 -17.28 2.45
C LYS A 76 -4.75 -17.35 3.57
N LEU A 77 -4.54 -16.61 4.66
CA LEU A 77 -5.28 -16.77 5.91
C LEU A 77 -6.34 -15.69 6.13
N SER A 78 -6.27 -14.57 5.41
CA SER A 78 -7.26 -13.51 5.52
C SER A 78 -8.60 -13.93 4.92
N LYS A 79 -9.70 -13.66 5.62
CA LYS A 79 -11.06 -13.81 5.09
C LYS A 79 -11.36 -12.69 4.08
N TYR A 80 -10.99 -11.46 4.45
CA TYR A 80 -10.98 -10.29 3.57
C TYR A 80 -9.67 -9.54 3.76
N LEU A 81 -8.95 -9.26 2.68
CA LEU A 81 -7.66 -8.56 2.69
C LEU A 81 -7.76 -7.22 1.98
N ALA A 82 -7.53 -6.14 2.72
CA ALA A 82 -7.34 -4.80 2.19
C ALA A 82 -5.86 -4.42 2.24
N LEU A 83 -5.30 -3.96 1.12
CA LEU A 83 -3.86 -3.69 0.98
C LEU A 83 -3.59 -2.27 0.47
N ASN A 84 -2.65 -1.60 1.13
CA ASN A 84 -1.87 -0.51 0.56
C ASN A 84 -0.39 -0.88 0.66
N ALA A 85 0.26 -1.03 -0.48
CA ALA A 85 1.71 -1.21 -0.56
C ALA A 85 2.34 0.07 -1.11
N GLN A 86 2.90 0.87 -0.21
CA GLN A 86 3.37 2.20 -0.55
C GLN A 86 4.77 2.19 -1.15
N VAL A 87 4.89 2.71 -2.38
CA VAL A 87 6.19 3.00 -3.00
C VAL A 87 6.58 4.45 -2.69
N ASN A 88 7.77 4.63 -2.13
CA ASN A 88 8.33 5.95 -1.79
C ASN A 88 9.78 6.05 -2.25
N ALA A 89 10.37 7.23 -2.11
CA ALA A 89 11.74 7.49 -2.59
C ALA A 89 12.80 6.55 -1.98
N ALA A 90 12.57 6.01 -0.79
CA ALA A 90 13.52 5.13 -0.12
C ALA A 90 13.41 3.66 -0.58
N ASN A 91 12.24 3.24 -1.12
CA ASN A 91 11.99 1.84 -1.49
C ASN A 91 11.70 1.63 -2.98
N ILE A 92 11.82 2.67 -3.81
CA ILE A 92 11.66 2.56 -5.27
C ILE A 92 12.62 1.49 -5.84
N GLY A 93 12.05 0.53 -6.55
CA GLY A 93 12.79 -0.58 -7.17
C GLY A 93 13.00 -1.80 -6.28
N TYR A 94 12.85 -1.66 -4.97
CA TYR A 94 13.03 -2.76 -4.00
C TYR A 94 11.71 -3.27 -3.45
N HIS A 95 10.75 -2.38 -3.21
CA HIS A 95 9.44 -2.71 -2.69
C HIS A 95 8.42 -2.83 -3.81
N SER A 96 7.56 -3.82 -3.72
CA SER A 96 6.54 -4.11 -4.72
C SER A 96 5.41 -4.89 -4.06
N MET A 97 4.19 -4.67 -4.52
CA MET A 97 3.05 -5.46 -4.10
C MET A 97 3.01 -6.89 -4.70
N ARG A 98 4.01 -7.27 -5.50
CA ARG A 98 4.09 -8.61 -6.14
C ARG A 98 4.15 -9.78 -5.16
N ASN A 99 4.49 -9.52 -3.91
CA ASN A 99 4.47 -10.54 -2.85
C ASN A 99 3.05 -10.89 -2.40
N TYR A 100 2.06 -10.07 -2.76
CA TYR A 100 0.67 -10.26 -2.38
C TYR A 100 -0.16 -10.74 -3.57
N LYS A 101 -1.03 -11.71 -3.34
CA LYS A 101 -1.96 -12.23 -4.35
C LYS A 101 -3.31 -12.56 -3.72
N ASN A 102 -4.35 -12.65 -4.55
CA ASN A 102 -5.72 -12.93 -4.12
C ASN A 102 -6.21 -11.90 -3.10
N ILE A 103 -6.11 -10.63 -3.48
CA ILE A 103 -6.42 -9.49 -2.62
C ILE A 103 -7.85 -9.03 -2.90
N ASP A 104 -8.61 -8.76 -1.82
CA ASP A 104 -9.99 -8.31 -1.98
C ASP A 104 -10.04 -6.85 -2.39
N SER A 105 -9.34 -5.95 -1.70
CA SER A 105 -9.26 -4.55 -2.10
C SER A 105 -7.83 -3.98 -2.02
N VAL A 106 -7.49 -3.15 -2.99
CA VAL A 106 -6.20 -2.44 -3.05
C VAL A 106 -6.46 -0.97 -3.28
N ILE A 107 -5.75 -0.12 -2.53
CA ILE A 107 -5.74 1.32 -2.76
C ILE A 107 -4.31 1.77 -2.98
N ILE A 108 -4.06 2.39 -4.13
CA ILE A 108 -2.76 2.95 -4.51
C ILE A 108 -2.97 4.26 -5.26
N ASN A 109 -1.92 5.06 -5.42
CA ASN A 109 -2.01 6.27 -6.24
C ASN A 109 -1.55 6.03 -7.68
N ALA A 110 -1.84 7.00 -8.57
CA ALA A 110 -1.52 6.91 -9.99
C ALA A 110 -0.02 6.74 -10.28
N ASN A 111 0.86 7.29 -9.44
CA ASN A 111 2.30 7.11 -9.62
C ASN A 111 2.73 5.70 -9.16
N GLU A 112 2.17 5.22 -8.05
CA GLU A 112 2.47 3.88 -7.53
C GLU A 112 2.09 2.79 -8.53
N ILE A 113 0.90 2.85 -9.15
CA ILE A 113 0.53 1.85 -10.17
C ILE A 113 1.45 1.91 -11.39
N ARG A 114 1.89 3.10 -11.81
CA ARG A 114 2.87 3.24 -12.90
C ARG A 114 4.23 2.64 -12.55
N HIS A 115 4.69 2.84 -11.32
CA HIS A 115 5.92 2.23 -10.82
C HIS A 115 5.79 0.70 -10.72
N GLU A 116 4.70 0.20 -10.16
CA GLU A 116 4.45 -1.24 -10.02
C GLU A 116 4.43 -1.94 -11.37
N MET A 117 3.75 -1.34 -12.35
CA MET A 117 3.63 -1.87 -13.70
C MET A 117 4.84 -1.54 -14.61
N ARG A 118 5.78 -0.71 -14.12
CA ARG A 118 6.92 -0.18 -14.89
C ARG A 118 6.49 0.41 -16.24
N ASN A 119 5.38 1.11 -16.24
CA ASN A 119 4.77 1.65 -17.45
C ASN A 119 4.24 3.07 -17.22
N ARG A 120 4.79 4.03 -17.98
CA ARG A 120 4.42 5.44 -17.88
C ARG A 120 3.35 5.87 -18.90
N ASN A 121 3.18 5.12 -19.97
CA ASN A 121 2.45 5.56 -21.15
C ASN A 121 1.01 5.06 -21.21
N ASP A 122 0.74 3.86 -20.67
CA ASP A 122 -0.60 3.29 -20.69
C ASP A 122 -1.59 4.12 -19.87
N SER A 123 -2.86 4.03 -20.22
CA SER A 123 -3.94 4.60 -19.42
C SER A 123 -4.01 3.94 -18.03
N ILE A 124 -4.49 4.67 -17.03
CA ILE A 124 -4.67 4.12 -15.67
C ILE A 124 -5.58 2.91 -15.70
N GLU A 125 -6.64 2.95 -16.48
CA GLU A 125 -7.63 1.88 -16.64
C GLU A 125 -6.98 0.59 -17.21
N SER A 126 -6.10 0.74 -18.20
CA SER A 126 -5.33 -0.39 -18.77
C SER A 126 -4.41 -1.00 -17.72
N LEU A 127 -3.68 -0.16 -16.97
CA LEU A 127 -2.80 -0.60 -15.90
C LEU A 127 -3.56 -1.31 -14.78
N MET A 128 -4.74 -0.78 -14.40
CA MET A 128 -5.60 -1.38 -13.37
C MET A 128 -6.06 -2.79 -13.77
N ARG A 129 -6.51 -2.97 -15.01
CA ARG A 129 -6.91 -4.29 -15.53
C ARG A 129 -5.75 -5.29 -15.50
N LYS A 130 -4.58 -4.87 -16.01
CA LYS A 130 -3.37 -5.69 -16.02
C LYS A 130 -2.93 -6.10 -14.61
N LEU A 131 -2.84 -5.14 -13.69
CA LEU A 131 -2.43 -5.37 -12.31
C LEU A 131 -3.43 -6.29 -11.57
N SER A 132 -4.73 -6.03 -11.73
CA SER A 132 -5.78 -6.85 -11.13
C SER A 132 -5.72 -8.30 -11.61
N LEU A 133 -5.42 -8.54 -12.88
CA LEU A 133 -5.23 -9.89 -13.41
C LEU A 133 -3.97 -10.56 -12.85
N GLN A 134 -2.84 -9.85 -12.83
CA GLN A 134 -1.55 -10.39 -12.36
C GLN A 134 -1.55 -10.79 -10.89
N GLN A 135 -2.21 -10.01 -10.03
CA GLN A 135 -2.23 -10.19 -8.58
C GLN A 135 -3.54 -10.81 -8.06
N ASN A 136 -4.50 -11.04 -8.95
CA ASN A 136 -5.85 -11.48 -8.62
C ASN A 136 -6.53 -10.55 -7.59
N ILE A 137 -6.62 -9.25 -7.92
CA ILE A 137 -7.26 -8.23 -7.09
C ILE A 137 -8.73 -8.14 -7.50
N LYS A 138 -9.66 -8.18 -6.53
CA LYS A 138 -11.10 -8.05 -6.80
C LYS A 138 -11.49 -6.60 -7.07
N ASP A 139 -11.12 -5.69 -6.16
CA ASP A 139 -11.40 -4.27 -6.23
C ASP A 139 -10.10 -3.46 -6.15
N LEU A 140 -9.78 -2.72 -7.21
CA LEU A 140 -8.59 -1.89 -7.29
C LEU A 140 -8.98 -0.43 -7.40
N ILE A 141 -8.55 0.37 -6.43
CA ILE A 141 -8.81 1.81 -6.39
C ILE A 141 -7.52 2.55 -6.64
N VAL A 142 -7.56 3.48 -7.59
CA VAL A 142 -6.42 4.36 -7.90
C VAL A 142 -6.80 5.80 -7.64
N THR A 143 -6.09 6.44 -6.70
CA THR A 143 -6.24 7.87 -6.39
C THR A 143 -5.44 8.71 -7.36
N ARG A 144 -6.01 9.86 -7.80
CA ARG A 144 -5.45 10.74 -8.83
C ARG A 144 -5.39 12.21 -8.39
N GLY A 145 -5.30 12.45 -7.09
CA GLY A 145 -5.27 13.78 -6.51
C GLY A 145 -6.54 14.58 -6.85
N THR A 146 -6.38 15.74 -7.47
CA THR A 146 -7.49 16.63 -7.86
C THR A 146 -8.43 16.04 -8.90
N LEU A 147 -8.03 14.97 -9.57
CA LEU A 147 -8.89 14.23 -10.51
C LEU A 147 -9.75 13.16 -9.80
N GLY A 148 -9.68 13.08 -8.47
CA GLY A 148 -10.45 12.11 -7.71
C GLY A 148 -9.86 10.70 -7.72
N SER A 149 -10.70 9.69 -7.89
CA SER A 149 -10.30 8.28 -7.88
C SER A 149 -11.01 7.48 -8.94
N VAL A 150 -10.45 6.32 -9.25
CA VAL A 150 -11.01 5.33 -10.18
C VAL A 150 -11.06 3.99 -9.46
N LEU A 151 -12.19 3.33 -9.51
CA LEU A 151 -12.40 1.95 -9.05
C LEU A 151 -12.51 1.02 -10.25
N TYR A 152 -11.74 -0.04 -10.28
CA TYR A 152 -11.93 -1.18 -11.14
C TYR A 152 -12.44 -2.38 -10.32
N ASN A 153 -13.60 -2.90 -10.65
CA ASN A 153 -14.14 -4.14 -10.10
C ASN A 153 -13.94 -5.28 -11.10
N LYS A 154 -13.16 -6.29 -10.69
CA LYS A 154 -12.79 -7.43 -11.53
C LYS A 154 -13.99 -8.31 -11.89
N LYS A 155 -14.92 -8.53 -10.94
CA LYS A 155 -16.04 -9.46 -11.11
C LYS A 155 -16.94 -9.08 -12.29
N ASN A 156 -17.25 -7.80 -12.41
CA ASN A 156 -18.11 -7.29 -13.49
C ASN A 156 -17.36 -6.55 -14.59
N ASN A 157 -16.01 -6.49 -14.49
CA ASN A 157 -15.11 -5.80 -15.41
C ASN A 157 -15.46 -4.29 -15.58
N LYS A 158 -16.02 -3.67 -14.54
CA LYS A 158 -16.47 -2.27 -14.57
C LYS A 158 -15.43 -1.32 -14.01
N ILE A 159 -15.39 -0.14 -14.60
CA ILE A 159 -14.63 1.01 -14.12
C ILE A 159 -15.61 2.09 -13.71
N ASN A 160 -15.43 2.62 -12.51
CA ASN A 160 -16.22 3.71 -11.97
C ASN A 160 -15.29 4.86 -11.58
N TYR A 161 -15.74 6.09 -11.78
CA TYR A 161 -14.99 7.29 -11.47
C TYR A 161 -15.69 8.03 -10.34
N CYS A 162 -14.90 8.54 -9.41
CA CYS A 162 -15.34 9.44 -8.36
C CYS A 162 -14.51 10.72 -8.44
N GLY A 163 -15.15 11.86 -8.64
CA GLY A 163 -14.48 13.16 -8.66
C GLY A 163 -13.93 13.55 -7.29
N ALA A 164 -12.97 14.48 -7.27
CA ALA A 164 -12.52 15.06 -6.02
C ALA A 164 -13.52 16.12 -5.56
N TYR A 165 -13.98 16.02 -4.31
CA TYR A 165 -14.87 17.01 -3.71
C TYR A 165 -14.12 18.18 -3.07
N ALA A 166 -12.85 17.98 -2.68
CA ALA A 166 -12.02 19.04 -2.13
C ALA A 166 -11.54 19.99 -3.22
N LYS A 167 -11.92 21.26 -3.13
CA LYS A 167 -11.48 22.31 -4.07
C LYS A 167 -10.00 22.67 -3.89
N VAL A 168 -9.50 22.58 -2.66
CA VAL A 168 -8.11 22.89 -2.29
C VAL A 168 -7.60 21.77 -1.38
N ALA A 169 -6.46 21.21 -1.73
CA ALA A 169 -5.77 20.23 -0.87
C ALA A 169 -4.68 20.95 -0.07
N VAL A 170 -4.90 21.14 1.23
CA VAL A 170 -3.92 21.76 2.13
C VAL A 170 -2.79 20.78 2.47
N ASP A 171 -3.14 19.53 2.76
CA ASP A 171 -2.18 18.44 2.98
C ASP A 171 -2.73 17.14 2.36
N LYS A 172 -1.86 16.41 1.68
CA LYS A 172 -2.19 15.14 1.03
C LYS A 172 -1.71 13.91 1.84
N ILE A 173 -1.01 14.17 2.95
CA ILE A 173 -0.42 13.10 3.77
C ILE A 173 -1.53 12.36 4.52
N GLY A 174 -1.52 11.04 4.45
CA GLY A 174 -2.50 10.19 5.13
C GLY A 174 -3.85 10.04 4.42
N ALA A 175 -4.08 10.76 3.30
CA ALA A 175 -5.35 10.64 2.58
C ALA A 175 -5.58 9.20 2.04
N GLY A 176 -4.53 8.52 1.59
CA GLY A 176 -4.58 7.13 1.16
C GLY A 176 -4.90 6.16 2.30
N ASP A 177 -4.25 6.38 3.45
CA ASP A 177 -4.47 5.56 4.66
C ASP A 177 -5.90 5.73 5.19
N ALA A 178 -6.40 6.98 5.23
CA ALA A 178 -7.78 7.27 5.61
C ALA A 178 -8.79 6.62 4.64
N MET A 179 -8.53 6.70 3.34
CA MET A 179 -9.38 6.07 2.34
C MET A 179 -9.39 4.55 2.48
N LEU A 180 -8.22 3.93 2.72
CA LEU A 180 -8.11 2.49 2.94
C LEU A 180 -8.94 2.05 4.14
N SER A 181 -8.85 2.76 5.27
CA SER A 181 -9.55 2.41 6.50
C SER A 181 -11.07 2.48 6.37
N ILE A 182 -11.60 3.39 5.54
CA ILE A 182 -13.05 3.54 5.32
C ILE A 182 -13.57 2.54 4.29
N ILE A 183 -12.84 2.35 3.19
CA ILE A 183 -13.30 1.48 2.08
C ILE A 183 -13.17 -0.01 2.43
N ALA A 184 -12.27 -0.35 3.36
CA ALA A 184 -12.10 -1.72 3.80
C ALA A 184 -13.23 -2.23 4.72
N LEU A 185 -14.07 -1.33 5.25
CA LEU A 185 -15.25 -1.66 6.08
C LEU A 185 -16.45 -2.05 5.22
#